data_a179f343f234925cad41c139198b9121
#
_entry.id   a179f343f234925cad41c139198b9121
#
_cell.length_a   1.000
_cell.length_b   1.000
_cell.length_c   1.000
_cell.angle_alpha   90.00
_cell.angle_beta   90.00
_cell.angle_gamma   90.00
#
_symmetry.space_group_name_H-M   'P 1'
#
loop_
_entity.id
_entity.type
_entity.pdbx_description
1 polymer ?
#
loop_
_entity_poly.entity_id
_entity_poly.type
_entity_poly.pdbx_seq_one_letter_code
_entity_poly.pdbx_strand_id
1 'polypeptide(L)' 'MILKYRSTGDPEQVILLVDDISGIEHEIWVYHDDMMDYMGGKPADKCCPYLIAEERDLIVTGYTPEQWKEFLNNPKK' A
#
# COMPACT_ATOMS: atom_id res chain seq x y z
N MET A 1 0.82 11.77 -5.61
CA MET A 1 1.01 10.33 -5.82
C MET A 1 -0.19 9.77 -6.57
N ILE A 2 0.06 8.96 -7.59
CA ILE A 2 -0.99 8.30 -8.36
C ILE A 2 -1.04 6.84 -7.94
N LEU A 3 -2.21 6.40 -7.48
CA LEU A 3 -2.43 5.01 -7.12
C LEU A 3 -3.23 4.31 -8.20
N LYS A 4 -2.81 3.10 -8.54
CA LYS A 4 -3.61 2.23 -9.40
C LYS A 4 -4.61 1.50 -8.51
N TYR A 5 -5.83 1.37 -8.97
CA TYR A 5 -6.84 0.62 -8.23
C TYR A 5 -7.86 0.01 -9.18
N ARG A 6 -8.57 -0.97 -8.67
CA ARG A 6 -9.57 -1.71 -9.41
C ARG A 6 -10.86 -1.76 -8.61
N SER A 7 -12.00 -1.71 -9.32
CA SER A 7 -13.30 -1.85 -8.67
C SER A 7 -13.51 -3.26 -8.13
N THR A 8 -14.16 -3.35 -6.97
CA THR A 8 -14.54 -4.64 -6.39
C THR A 8 -15.97 -5.03 -6.76
N GLY A 9 -16.69 -4.13 -7.44
CA GLY A 9 -18.14 -4.26 -7.64
C GLY A 9 -18.95 -3.57 -6.54
N ASP A 10 -18.31 -3.21 -5.44
CA ASP A 10 -18.92 -2.47 -4.34
C ASP A 10 -18.45 -1.01 -4.46
N PRO A 11 -19.37 -0.02 -4.55
CA PRO A 11 -18.95 1.37 -4.72
C PRO A 11 -18.19 1.94 -3.53
N GLU A 12 -18.25 1.29 -2.37
CA GLU A 12 -17.57 1.77 -1.19
C GLU A 12 -16.15 1.19 -1.05
N GLN A 13 -15.80 0.17 -1.83
CA GLN A 13 -14.52 -0.54 -1.70
C GLN A 13 -13.79 -0.61 -3.02
N VAL A 14 -12.47 -0.54 -2.94
CA VAL A 14 -11.59 -0.70 -4.10
C VAL A 14 -10.42 -1.61 -3.72
N ILE A 15 -9.76 -2.15 -4.74
CA ILE A 15 -8.55 -2.94 -4.56
C ILE A 15 -7.40 -2.08 -5.07
N LEU A 16 -6.49 -1.71 -4.18
CA LEU A 16 -5.27 -1.00 -4.56
C LEU A 16 -4.30 -1.99 -5.17
N LEU A 17 -3.69 -1.60 -6.28
CA LEU A 17 -2.70 -2.41 -6.97
C LEU A 17 -1.34 -1.77 -6.75
N VAL A 18 -0.51 -2.42 -5.96
CA VAL A 18 0.79 -1.87 -5.54
C VAL A 18 1.90 -2.84 -5.92
N ASP A 19 2.86 -2.36 -6.71
CA ASP A 19 4.03 -3.15 -7.07
C ASP A 19 5.09 -3.00 -6.00
N ASP A 20 5.71 -4.13 -5.59
CA ASP A 20 6.85 -4.07 -4.70
C ASP A 20 8.13 -3.84 -5.50
N ILE A 21 9.27 -3.80 -4.83
CA ILE A 21 10.55 -3.51 -5.48
C ILE A 21 10.99 -4.61 -6.45
N SER A 22 10.42 -5.81 -6.34
CA SER A 22 10.71 -6.90 -7.27
C SER A 22 9.79 -6.92 -8.48
N GLY A 23 8.81 -6.01 -8.52
CA GLY A 23 7.85 -5.90 -9.62
C GLY A 23 6.62 -6.78 -9.45
N ILE A 24 6.45 -7.42 -8.30
CA ILE A 24 5.28 -8.24 -8.01
C ILE A 24 4.13 -7.32 -7.58
N GLU A 25 3.00 -7.44 -8.24
CA GLU A 25 1.82 -6.65 -7.93
C GLU A 25 1.05 -7.27 -6.77
N HIS A 26 0.70 -6.46 -5.78
CA HIS A 26 -0.07 -6.86 -4.62
C HIS A 26 -1.44 -6.20 -4.65
N GLU A 27 -2.46 -6.92 -4.20
CA GLU A 27 -3.83 -6.41 -4.13
C GLU A 27 -4.16 -6.12 -2.67
N ILE A 28 -4.54 -4.88 -2.39
CA ILE A 28 -4.86 -4.43 -1.04
C ILE A 28 -6.27 -3.84 -1.03
N TRP A 29 -7.16 -4.43 -0.24
CA TRP A 29 -8.55 -3.99 -0.14
C TRP A 29 -8.66 -2.82 0.81
N VAL A 30 -9.22 -1.71 0.33
CA VAL A 30 -9.45 -0.51 1.15
C VAL A 30 -10.80 0.09 0.81
N TYR A 31 -11.31 0.95 1.68
CA TYR A 31 -12.49 1.73 1.36
C TYR A 31 -12.11 2.86 0.42
N HIS A 32 -13.01 3.16 -0.50
CA HIS A 32 -12.77 4.20 -1.50
C HIS A 32 -12.44 5.56 -0.86
N ASP A 33 -13.21 5.94 0.17
CA ASP A 33 -12.98 7.21 0.85
C ASP A 33 -11.62 7.27 1.51
N ASP A 34 -11.18 6.15 2.07
CA ASP A 34 -9.86 6.07 2.71
C ASP A 34 -8.74 6.20 1.70
N MET A 35 -8.92 5.60 0.52
CA MET A 35 -7.97 5.76 -0.58
C MET A 35 -7.88 7.23 -0.98
N MET A 36 -9.02 7.91 -1.11
CA MET A 36 -9.04 9.32 -1.47
C MET A 36 -8.34 10.18 -0.41
N ASP A 37 -8.56 9.87 0.87
CA ASP A 37 -7.87 10.56 1.96
C ASP A 37 -6.36 10.38 1.87
N TYR A 38 -5.91 9.17 1.58
CA TYR A 38 -4.49 8.90 1.44
C TYR A 38 -3.89 9.67 0.26
N MET A 39 -4.58 9.71 -0.86
CA MET A 39 -4.15 10.48 -2.03
C MET A 39 -4.11 11.97 -1.74
N GLY A 40 -4.94 12.43 -0.82
CA GLY A 40 -4.96 13.83 -0.38
C GLY A 40 -3.86 14.19 0.61
N GLY A 41 -3.06 13.22 1.04
CA GLY A 41 -1.92 13.47 1.92
C GLY A 41 -2.08 12.94 3.35
N LYS A 42 -3.20 12.31 3.68
CA LYS A 42 -3.40 11.75 5.02
C LYS A 42 -2.53 10.51 5.20
N PRO A 43 -1.86 10.35 6.37
CA PRO A 43 -1.01 9.18 6.61
C PRO A 43 -1.79 7.87 6.52
N ALA A 44 -1.16 6.82 5.99
CA ALA A 44 -1.82 5.52 5.79
C ALA A 44 -2.34 4.90 7.09
N ASP A 45 -1.61 5.05 8.19
CA ASP A 45 -2.03 4.52 9.48
C ASP A 45 -3.25 5.25 10.06
N LYS A 46 -3.52 6.45 9.57
CA LYS A 46 -4.69 7.23 9.99
C LYS A 46 -5.91 6.95 9.12
N CYS A 47 -5.71 6.86 7.80
CA CYS A 47 -6.83 6.66 6.88
C CYS A 47 -7.22 5.19 6.72
N CYS A 48 -6.28 4.27 6.90
CA CYS A 48 -6.52 2.83 6.72
C CYS A 48 -6.05 2.04 7.95
N PRO A 49 -6.63 2.27 9.14
CA PRO A 49 -6.16 1.62 10.37
C PRO A 49 -6.43 0.11 10.41
N TYR A 50 -7.30 -0.39 9.54
CA TYR A 50 -7.63 -1.82 9.46
C TYR A 50 -6.60 -2.63 8.69
N LEU A 51 -5.66 -1.98 7.98
CA LEU A 51 -4.63 -2.69 7.25
C LEU A 51 -3.58 -3.25 8.21
N ILE A 52 -3.06 -4.44 7.88
CA ILE A 52 -1.93 -4.99 8.64
C ILE A 52 -0.68 -4.17 8.31
N ALA A 53 0.32 -4.26 9.19
CA ALA A 53 1.55 -3.47 9.04
C ALA A 53 2.24 -3.72 7.71
N GLU A 54 2.21 -4.96 7.23
CA GLU A 54 2.79 -5.36 5.96
C GLU A 54 2.17 -4.60 4.79
N GLU A 55 0.85 -4.50 4.79
CA GLU A 55 0.13 -3.78 3.73
C GLU A 55 0.38 -2.29 3.78
N ARG A 56 0.41 -1.71 4.97
CA ARG A 56 0.71 -0.28 5.13
C ARG A 56 2.12 0.05 4.67
N ASP A 57 3.09 -0.76 5.05
CA ASP A 57 4.48 -0.55 4.65
C ASP A 57 4.62 -0.62 3.14
N LEU A 58 3.93 -1.55 2.51
CA LEU A 58 3.97 -1.69 1.06
C LEU A 58 3.42 -0.44 0.35
N ILE A 59 2.31 0.08 0.83
CA ILE A 59 1.71 1.30 0.25
C ILE A 59 2.65 2.50 0.41
N VAL A 60 3.27 2.63 1.56
CA VAL A 60 4.08 3.80 1.90
C VAL A 60 5.47 3.74 1.26
N THR A 61 6.11 2.58 1.29
CA THR A 61 7.51 2.44 0.88
C THR A 61 7.73 1.66 -0.41
N GLY A 62 6.77 0.85 -0.83
CA GLY A 62 6.94 -0.07 -1.96
C GLY A 62 7.76 -1.30 -1.60
N TYR A 63 8.01 -1.53 -0.31
CA TYR A 63 8.79 -2.66 0.18
C TYR A 63 7.93 -3.54 1.07
N THR A 64 8.06 -4.87 0.90
CA THR A 64 7.53 -5.79 1.89
C THR A 64 8.43 -5.78 3.12
N PRO A 65 7.97 -6.25 4.30
CA PRO A 65 8.84 -6.32 5.47
C PRO A 65 10.12 -7.11 5.24
N GLU A 66 10.06 -8.20 4.48
CA GLU A 66 11.24 -8.98 4.13
C GLU A 66 12.23 -8.19 3.29
N GLN A 67 11.71 -7.47 2.29
CA GLN A 67 12.54 -6.65 1.42
C GLN A 67 13.17 -5.49 2.19
N TRP A 68 12.40 -4.88 3.08
CA TRP A 68 12.89 -3.80 3.92
C TRP A 68 14.00 -4.27 4.85
N LYS A 69 13.82 -5.45 5.44
CA LYS A 69 14.81 -6.06 6.32
C LYS A 69 16.09 -6.35 5.56
N GLU A 70 15.98 -6.90 4.35
CA GLU A 70 17.12 -7.18 3.50
C GLU A 70 17.88 -5.91 3.15
N PHE A 71 17.17 -4.86 2.82
CA PHE A 71 17.76 -3.56 2.51
C PHE A 71 18.57 -3.04 3.69
N LEU A 72 18.03 -3.13 4.91
CA LEU A 72 18.72 -2.66 6.11
C LEU A 72 19.94 -3.50 6.45
N ASN A 73 19.90 -4.80 6.13
CA ASN A 73 21.03 -5.69 6.38
C ASN A 73 22.14 -5.54 5.33
N ASN A 74 21.84 -4.96 4.19
CA ASN A 74 22.80 -4.78 3.09
C ASN A 74 22.81 -3.34 2.61
N PRO A 75 23.17 -2.39 3.48
CA PRO A 75 23.03 -0.97 3.16
C PRO A 75 23.95 -0.47 2.03
N LYS A 76 24.91 -1.28 1.63
CA LYS A 76 25.83 -0.90 0.57
C LYS A 76 25.37 -1.26 -0.82
N LYS A 77 24.24 -1.88 -0.93
CA LYS A 77 23.68 -2.26 -2.22
C LYS A 77 23.05 -1.12 -2.96
#